data_d46baf3508e30c7f54a89684fd4b25af
#
_entry.id   d46baf3508e30c7f54a89684fd4b25af
#
_cell.length_a   1.000
_cell.length_b   1.000
_cell.length_c   1.000
_cell.angle_alpha   90.00
_cell.angle_beta   90.00
_cell.angle_gamma   90.00
#
_symmetry.space_group_name_H-M   'P 1'
#
loop_
_entity.id
_entity.type
_entity.pdbx_description
1 polymer ?
#
loop_
_entity_poly.entity_id
_entity_poly.type
_entity_poly.pdbx_seq_one_letter_code
_entity_poly.pdbx_strand_id
1 'polypeptide(L)'
;MYIRKLLIVLIVLAALVTPQSVQASSQEASALVKKNITCQLPESNAEALVILNNYYPGYWWDHTDITVAVQAHPKAKVVQLNAIHAAIATWSETLNDCFGGLITLTDVTASARNPQKADIVVHYVLRAGGVVFAGYAICGDHGCPNILVSSDFPASSTTPPYSPEYLGWVTLHELGHALGLGHTTNLLESYDLMGYGWPDLGNPVLSDCDIDGLAFVFAWALEGSEPHQPAQGPYDCSLD
;
A
#
# COMPACT_ATOMS: atom_id res chain seq x y z
N MET A 1 -58.89 -45.51 -8.61
CA MET A 1 -58.46 -44.44 -7.70
C MET A 1 -57.08 -43.93 -8.22
N TYR A 2 -57.08 -42.91 -9.07
CA TYR A 2 -55.88 -42.38 -9.72
C TYR A 2 -55.36 -41.15 -8.96
N ILE A 3 -54.18 -41.26 -8.37
CA ILE A 3 -53.47 -40.14 -7.71
C ILE A 3 -52.65 -39.43 -8.79
N ARG A 4 -53.08 -38.22 -9.19
CA ARG A 4 -52.32 -37.31 -10.05
C ARG A 4 -51.17 -36.72 -9.25
N LYS A 5 -49.93 -37.04 -9.64
CA LYS A 5 -48.74 -36.38 -9.16
C LYS A 5 -48.62 -35.01 -9.82
N LEU A 6 -48.77 -33.95 -9.05
CA LEU A 6 -48.49 -32.56 -9.45
C LEU A 6 -47.00 -32.31 -9.43
N LEU A 7 -46.42 -32.13 -10.59
CA LEU A 7 -45.00 -31.76 -10.71
C LEU A 7 -44.88 -30.23 -10.59
N ILE A 8 -44.41 -29.73 -9.47
CA ILE A 8 -44.10 -28.29 -9.32
C ILE A 8 -42.72 -28.06 -9.87
N VAL A 9 -42.63 -27.41 -11.04
CA VAL A 9 -41.37 -26.92 -11.62
C VAL A 9 -41.04 -25.59 -10.95
N LEU A 10 -40.05 -25.61 -10.06
CA LEU A 10 -39.50 -24.40 -9.49
C LEU A 10 -38.50 -23.79 -10.52
N ILE A 11 -38.93 -22.73 -11.18
CA ILE A 11 -38.02 -21.94 -12.04
C ILE A 11 -37.23 -21.02 -11.08
N VAL A 12 -35.98 -21.39 -10.81
CA VAL A 12 -35.02 -20.51 -10.14
C VAL A 12 -34.55 -19.49 -11.19
N LEU A 13 -35.10 -18.28 -11.17
CA LEU A 13 -34.50 -17.13 -11.86
C LEU A 13 -33.19 -16.78 -11.14
N ALA A 14 -32.07 -17.27 -11.65
CA ALA A 14 -30.78 -16.73 -11.31
C ALA A 14 -30.68 -15.34 -11.94
N ALA A 15 -30.86 -14.31 -11.14
CA ALA A 15 -30.54 -12.94 -11.53
C ALA A 15 -29.00 -12.92 -11.82
N LEU A 16 -28.65 -12.92 -13.08
CA LEU A 16 -27.28 -12.59 -13.53
C LEU A 16 -27.06 -11.12 -13.19
N VAL A 17 -26.50 -10.86 -12.03
CA VAL A 17 -25.91 -9.55 -11.69
C VAL A 17 -24.74 -9.37 -12.66
N THR A 18 -24.97 -8.56 -13.68
CA THR A 18 -23.95 -8.26 -14.68
C THR A 18 -22.84 -7.43 -14.02
N PRO A 19 -21.56 -7.64 -14.37
CA PRO A 19 -20.43 -6.91 -13.79
C PRO A 19 -20.43 -5.40 -14.11
N GLN A 20 -21.37 -4.90 -14.89
CA GLN A 20 -21.49 -3.49 -15.27
C GLN A 20 -21.80 -2.53 -14.10
N SER A 21 -22.43 -2.99 -13.03
CA SER A 21 -22.72 -2.12 -11.89
C SER A 21 -21.50 -1.82 -11.00
N VAL A 22 -20.52 -2.72 -10.99
CA VAL A 22 -19.28 -2.53 -10.23
C VAL A 22 -18.33 -1.60 -10.99
N GLN A 23 -18.29 -1.72 -12.31
CA GLN A 23 -17.45 -0.87 -13.17
C GLN A 23 -17.91 0.59 -13.21
N ALA A 24 -19.22 0.84 -13.22
CA ALA A 24 -19.77 2.21 -13.19
C ALA A 24 -19.46 2.93 -11.86
N SER A 25 -19.49 2.23 -10.73
CA SER A 25 -19.16 2.82 -9.42
C SER A 25 -17.68 3.11 -9.25
N SER A 26 -16.79 2.32 -9.88
CA SER A 26 -15.34 2.54 -9.85
C SER A 26 -14.93 3.73 -10.74
N GLN A 27 -15.59 3.95 -11.88
CA GLN A 27 -15.32 5.10 -12.73
C GLN A 27 -15.81 6.42 -12.13
N GLU A 28 -16.96 6.44 -11.46
CA GLU A 28 -17.46 7.64 -10.76
C GLU A 28 -16.57 7.98 -9.56
N ALA A 29 -16.12 6.97 -8.81
CA ALA A 29 -15.19 7.16 -7.70
C ALA A 29 -13.82 7.65 -8.20
N SER A 30 -13.28 7.11 -9.29
CA SER A 30 -12.02 7.54 -9.92
C SER A 30 -12.08 9.01 -10.36
N ALA A 31 -13.18 9.43 -10.99
CA ALA A 31 -13.35 10.82 -11.42
C ALA A 31 -13.45 11.82 -10.24
N LEU A 32 -14.02 11.40 -9.11
CA LEU A 32 -14.07 12.19 -7.87
C LEU A 32 -12.69 12.30 -7.21
N VAL A 33 -11.92 11.22 -7.20
CA VAL A 33 -10.56 11.14 -6.67
C VAL A 33 -9.63 12.09 -7.43
N LYS A 34 -9.59 12.02 -8.77
CA LYS A 34 -8.73 12.87 -9.60
C LYS A 34 -8.98 14.37 -9.41
N LYS A 35 -10.19 14.77 -9.09
CA LYS A 35 -10.53 16.16 -8.83
C LYS A 35 -9.86 16.73 -7.57
N ASN A 36 -9.47 15.87 -6.65
CA ASN A 36 -8.92 16.24 -5.34
C ASN A 36 -7.40 16.04 -5.26
N ILE A 37 -6.76 15.43 -6.27
CA ILE A 37 -5.31 15.30 -6.35
C ILE A 37 -4.74 16.54 -7.05
N THR A 38 -3.75 17.17 -6.43
CA THR A 38 -3.18 18.44 -6.91
C THR A 38 -1.76 18.30 -7.43
N CYS A 39 -1.07 17.19 -7.19
CA CYS A 39 0.30 16.96 -7.64
C CYS A 39 0.36 16.34 -9.03
N GLN A 40 1.55 16.42 -9.65
CA GLN A 40 1.88 15.71 -10.88
C GLN A 40 3.03 14.76 -10.59
N LEU A 41 2.79 13.48 -10.78
CA LEU A 41 3.78 12.43 -10.62
C LEU A 41 4.10 11.79 -11.97
N PRO A 42 5.20 11.01 -12.06
CA PRO A 42 5.47 10.21 -13.24
C PRO A 42 4.31 9.27 -13.55
N GLU A 43 3.98 9.14 -14.83
CA GLU A 43 3.01 8.15 -15.30
C GLU A 43 3.46 6.75 -14.92
N SER A 44 2.52 5.93 -14.45
CA SER A 44 2.76 4.53 -14.15
C SER A 44 2.75 3.70 -15.43
N ASN A 45 3.51 2.58 -15.45
CA ASN A 45 3.32 1.52 -16.42
C ASN A 45 2.57 0.31 -15.81
N ALA A 46 1.99 0.48 -14.64
CA ALA A 46 1.16 -0.54 -14.01
C ALA A 46 -0.19 -0.65 -14.72
N GLU A 47 -0.68 -1.88 -14.89
CA GLU A 47 -2.03 -2.11 -15.44
C GLU A 47 -3.09 -1.89 -14.37
N ALA A 48 -2.84 -2.37 -13.17
CA ALA A 48 -3.70 -2.14 -12.01
C ALA A 48 -2.89 -2.24 -10.71
N LEU A 49 -3.34 -1.50 -9.70
CA LEU A 49 -2.81 -1.53 -8.34
C LEU A 49 -3.82 -2.19 -7.41
N VAL A 50 -3.37 -3.15 -6.64
CA VAL A 50 -4.23 -3.82 -5.67
C VAL A 50 -4.30 -2.99 -4.39
N ILE A 51 -5.50 -2.88 -3.82
CA ILE A 51 -5.71 -2.29 -2.49
C ILE A 51 -5.66 -3.41 -1.46
N LEU A 52 -4.87 -3.24 -0.40
CA LEU A 52 -4.63 -4.31 0.60
C LEU A 52 -5.88 -4.82 1.30
N ASN A 53 -6.88 -3.98 1.49
CA ASN A 53 -8.14 -4.39 2.11
C ASN A 53 -8.86 -5.53 1.39
N ASN A 54 -8.51 -5.80 0.11
CA ASN A 54 -9.02 -6.95 -0.63
C ASN A 54 -8.46 -8.28 -0.09
N TYR A 55 -7.23 -8.26 0.42
CA TYR A 55 -6.57 -9.43 0.97
C TYR A 55 -6.80 -9.58 2.48
N TYR A 56 -6.99 -8.46 3.18
CA TYR A 56 -7.14 -8.38 4.63
C TYR A 56 -8.40 -7.58 4.97
N PRO A 57 -9.60 -8.21 4.92
CA PRO A 57 -10.84 -7.54 5.25
C PRO A 57 -10.76 -6.93 6.64
N GLY A 58 -11.01 -5.65 6.74
CA GLY A 58 -10.87 -4.88 7.98
C GLY A 58 -9.61 -4.01 8.07
N TYR A 59 -8.67 -4.14 7.10
CA TYR A 59 -7.51 -3.27 7.03
C TYR A 59 -7.88 -1.91 6.42
N TRP A 60 -7.79 -0.86 7.21
CA TRP A 60 -7.95 0.52 6.78
C TRP A 60 -7.59 1.47 7.93
N TRP A 61 -7.22 2.69 7.59
CA TRP A 61 -6.97 3.75 8.57
C TRP A 61 -8.26 4.51 8.86
N ASP A 62 -8.58 4.70 10.14
CA ASP A 62 -9.72 5.47 10.62
C ASP A 62 -9.38 6.94 10.91
N HIS A 63 -8.16 7.36 10.60
CA HIS A 63 -7.64 8.70 10.74
C HIS A 63 -6.65 9.01 9.61
N THR A 64 -6.33 10.28 9.42
CA THR A 64 -5.45 10.75 8.32
C THR A 64 -4.11 11.30 8.79
N ASP A 65 -3.91 11.49 10.09
CA ASP A 65 -2.67 11.95 10.72
C ASP A 65 -1.83 10.76 11.19
N ILE A 66 -1.24 10.05 10.23
CA ILE A 66 -0.49 8.81 10.48
C ILE A 66 0.89 9.14 11.01
N THR A 67 1.29 8.48 12.08
CA THR A 67 2.62 8.59 12.67
C THR A 67 3.49 7.39 12.35
N VAL A 68 4.78 7.61 12.09
CA VAL A 68 5.74 6.54 11.86
C VAL A 68 6.97 6.73 12.74
N ALA A 69 7.49 5.63 13.29
CA ALA A 69 8.73 5.63 14.06
C ALA A 69 9.68 4.53 13.60
N VAL A 70 10.96 4.79 13.60
CA VAL A 70 12.01 3.82 13.26
C VAL A 70 12.57 3.20 14.54
N GLN A 71 12.46 1.87 14.65
CA GLN A 71 13.14 1.08 15.66
C GLN A 71 14.39 0.45 15.05
N ALA A 72 15.53 1.09 15.25
CA ALA A 72 16.79 0.67 14.65
C ALA A 72 17.49 -0.41 15.48
N HIS A 73 18.14 -1.35 14.79
CA HIS A 73 19.09 -2.24 15.41
C HIS A 73 20.28 -1.44 16.02
N PRO A 74 20.80 -1.81 17.21
CA PRO A 74 21.89 -1.05 17.85
C PRO A 74 23.17 -0.92 17.04
N LYS A 75 23.39 -1.79 16.03
CA LYS A 75 24.54 -1.76 15.11
C LYS A 75 24.19 -1.13 13.75
N ALA A 76 23.04 -0.49 13.64
CA ALA A 76 22.64 0.19 12.41
C ALA A 76 23.68 1.29 12.05
N LYS A 77 24.00 1.40 10.76
CA LYS A 77 24.87 2.49 10.29
C LYS A 77 24.02 3.73 10.00
N VAL A 78 24.57 4.89 10.31
CA VAL A 78 23.89 6.18 10.11
C VAL A 78 23.39 6.34 8.66
N VAL A 79 24.19 5.95 7.68
CA VAL A 79 23.81 6.06 6.25
C VAL A 79 22.58 5.21 5.90
N GLN A 80 22.40 4.08 6.57
CA GLN A 80 21.24 3.20 6.36
C GLN A 80 19.99 3.80 7.02
N LEU A 81 20.14 4.32 8.23
CA LEU A 81 19.03 5.01 8.91
C LEU A 81 18.60 6.27 8.15
N ASN A 82 19.56 7.03 7.62
CA ASN A 82 19.25 8.20 6.79
C ASN A 82 18.43 7.82 5.54
N ALA A 83 18.73 6.68 4.92
CA ALA A 83 17.95 6.20 3.77
C ALA A 83 16.51 5.83 4.15
N ILE A 84 16.32 5.20 5.32
CA ILE A 84 14.99 4.87 5.85
C ILE A 84 14.20 6.16 6.15
N HIS A 85 14.82 7.12 6.84
CA HIS A 85 14.17 8.41 7.13
C HIS A 85 13.88 9.22 5.86
N ALA A 86 14.75 9.14 4.83
CA ALA A 86 14.50 9.77 3.54
C ALA A 86 13.26 9.17 2.84
N ALA A 87 13.07 7.86 2.92
CA ALA A 87 11.87 7.21 2.38
C ALA A 87 10.58 7.68 3.10
N ILE A 88 10.63 7.82 4.43
CA ILE A 88 9.51 8.37 5.20
C ILE A 88 9.24 9.83 4.77
N ALA A 89 10.29 10.63 4.61
CA ALA A 89 10.15 12.02 4.18
C ALA A 89 9.56 12.12 2.76
N THR A 90 9.97 11.24 1.84
CA THR A 90 9.39 11.18 0.48
C THR A 90 7.88 10.96 0.51
N TRP A 91 7.40 9.98 1.27
CA TRP A 91 5.95 9.78 1.44
C TRP A 91 5.27 10.98 2.10
N SER A 92 5.88 11.54 3.17
CA SER A 92 5.33 12.70 3.87
C SER A 92 5.14 13.90 2.95
N GLU A 93 6.18 14.22 2.15
CA GLU A 93 6.15 15.30 1.18
C GLU A 93 5.11 15.04 0.08
N THR A 94 5.11 13.82 -0.49
CA THR A 94 4.17 13.46 -1.55
C THR A 94 2.72 13.52 -1.08
N LEU A 95 2.42 12.96 0.10
CA LEU A 95 1.06 13.02 0.65
C LEU A 95 0.61 14.47 0.90
N ASN A 96 1.50 15.30 1.45
CA ASN A 96 1.20 16.71 1.67
C ASN A 96 0.93 17.45 0.35
N ASP A 97 1.77 17.22 -0.66
CA ASP A 97 1.67 17.91 -1.95
C ASP A 97 0.45 17.45 -2.76
N CYS A 98 0.15 16.14 -2.75
CA CYS A 98 -0.93 15.58 -3.52
C CYS A 98 -2.30 15.76 -2.86
N PHE A 99 -2.38 15.65 -1.55
CA PHE A 99 -3.64 15.72 -0.80
C PHE A 99 -3.81 17.04 0.00
N GLY A 100 -2.93 18.03 -0.21
CA GLY A 100 -3.05 19.34 0.41
C GLY A 100 -3.00 19.31 1.94
N GLY A 101 -2.31 18.32 2.54
CA GLY A 101 -2.21 18.13 3.97
C GLY A 101 -3.42 17.43 4.62
N LEU A 102 -4.38 16.95 3.84
CA LEU A 102 -5.51 16.17 4.37
C LEU A 102 -5.06 14.82 4.91
N ILE A 103 -4.09 14.19 4.23
CA ILE A 103 -3.45 12.94 4.67
C ILE A 103 -2.00 13.29 4.98
N THR A 104 -1.54 12.94 6.18
CA THR A 104 -0.18 13.25 6.62
C THR A 104 0.53 12.01 7.13
N LEU A 105 1.84 11.92 6.89
CA LEU A 105 2.73 10.93 7.46
C LEU A 105 3.83 11.66 8.23
N THR A 106 3.87 11.50 9.55
CA THR A 106 4.81 12.22 10.41
C THR A 106 5.83 11.27 11.03
N ASP A 107 7.13 11.53 10.78
CA ASP A 107 8.21 10.81 11.46
C ASP A 107 8.34 11.32 12.90
N VAL A 108 7.96 10.47 13.85
CA VAL A 108 8.04 10.76 15.29
C VAL A 108 9.22 10.09 15.99
N THR A 109 10.17 9.49 15.26
CA THR A 109 11.29 8.72 15.80
C THR A 109 12.06 9.50 16.88
N ALA A 110 12.38 10.76 16.61
CA ALA A 110 13.17 11.61 17.54
C ALA A 110 12.37 12.06 18.77
N SER A 111 11.04 12.15 18.67
CA SER A 111 10.17 12.67 19.74
C SER A 111 9.46 11.57 20.52
N ALA A 112 9.33 10.38 19.96
CA ALA A 112 8.62 9.28 20.59
C ALA A 112 9.38 8.71 21.77
N ARG A 113 8.81 8.78 22.97
CA ARG A 113 9.35 8.08 24.16
C ARG A 113 9.29 6.57 24.02
N ASN A 114 8.34 6.07 23.23
CA ASN A 114 8.13 4.68 22.89
C ASN A 114 7.73 4.58 21.42
N PRO A 115 8.65 4.14 20.53
CA PRO A 115 8.37 3.96 19.10
C PRO A 115 7.16 3.06 18.82
N GLN A 116 6.88 2.09 19.70
CA GLN A 116 5.75 1.16 19.57
C GLN A 116 4.36 1.82 19.71
N LYS A 117 4.33 3.12 19.99
CA LYS A 117 3.08 3.89 20.05
C LYS A 117 2.80 4.67 18.77
N ALA A 118 3.71 4.68 17.82
CA ALA A 118 3.44 5.18 16.48
C ALA A 118 2.47 4.23 15.76
N ASP A 119 1.70 4.77 14.82
CA ASP A 119 0.75 3.97 14.02
C ASP A 119 1.49 2.96 13.17
N ILE A 120 2.67 3.33 12.65
CA ILE A 120 3.57 2.47 11.91
C ILE A 120 4.93 2.41 12.59
N VAL A 121 5.47 1.21 12.81
CA VAL A 121 6.83 1.01 13.31
C VAL A 121 7.68 0.33 12.24
N VAL A 122 8.72 1.02 11.78
CA VAL A 122 9.72 0.46 10.87
C VAL A 122 10.81 -0.23 11.69
N HIS A 123 10.80 -1.54 11.73
CA HIS A 123 11.82 -2.37 12.38
C HIS A 123 13.01 -2.57 11.45
N TYR A 124 14.07 -1.81 11.64
CA TYR A 124 15.31 -2.03 10.91
C TYR A 124 16.16 -3.09 11.60
N VAL A 125 16.40 -4.21 10.93
CA VAL A 125 17.19 -5.35 11.42
C VAL A 125 18.41 -5.58 10.54
N LEU A 126 19.51 -6.09 11.12
CA LEU A 126 20.72 -6.42 10.33
C LEU A 126 20.55 -7.66 9.48
N ARG A 127 19.74 -8.60 9.93
CA ARG A 127 19.43 -9.82 9.19
C ARG A 127 18.05 -10.32 9.61
N ALA A 128 17.16 -10.48 8.65
CA ALA A 128 15.88 -11.14 8.89
C ALA A 128 16.12 -12.66 8.90
N GLY A 129 16.21 -13.26 10.07
CA GLY A 129 16.47 -14.69 10.23
C GLY A 129 15.43 -15.54 9.51
N GLY A 130 15.83 -16.26 8.45
CA GLY A 130 14.97 -17.20 7.72
C GLY A 130 13.99 -16.57 6.72
N VAL A 131 13.97 -15.27 6.54
CA VAL A 131 13.09 -14.59 5.58
C VAL A 131 13.87 -14.25 4.31
N VAL A 132 13.27 -14.50 3.13
CA VAL A 132 13.90 -14.33 1.80
C VAL A 132 13.72 -12.90 1.27
N PHE A 133 13.08 -12.00 2.03
CA PHE A 133 12.72 -10.66 1.56
C PHE A 133 13.58 -9.57 2.20
N ALA A 134 13.86 -8.52 1.42
CA ALA A 134 14.54 -7.31 1.90
C ALA A 134 13.68 -6.51 2.88
N GLY A 135 12.36 -6.58 2.71
CA GLY A 135 11.35 -5.99 3.57
C GLY A 135 10.05 -6.78 3.52
N TYR A 136 9.17 -6.52 4.45
CA TYR A 136 7.76 -6.91 4.42
C TYR A 136 6.94 -6.08 5.41
N ALA A 137 5.69 -5.81 5.06
CA ALA A 137 4.71 -5.22 5.96
C ALA A 137 3.92 -6.32 6.68
N ILE A 138 3.72 -6.15 7.99
CA ILE A 138 2.94 -7.07 8.83
C ILE A 138 1.60 -6.40 9.08
N CYS A 139 0.59 -6.87 8.36
CA CYS A 139 -0.76 -6.33 8.43
C CYS A 139 -1.65 -7.21 9.30
N GLY A 140 -2.56 -6.59 10.03
CA GLY A 140 -3.54 -7.24 10.89
C GLY A 140 -4.95 -6.71 10.63
N ASP A 141 -5.87 -6.98 11.56
CA ASP A 141 -7.28 -6.56 11.42
C ASP A 141 -7.49 -5.03 11.41
N HIS A 142 -6.50 -4.28 11.91
CA HIS A 142 -6.53 -2.82 12.01
C HIS A 142 -5.18 -2.21 11.62
N GLY A 143 -4.92 -2.13 10.34
CA GLY A 143 -3.71 -1.52 9.81
C GLY A 143 -2.51 -2.45 9.63
N CYS A 144 -1.43 -1.94 9.00
CA CYS A 144 -0.12 -2.58 8.95
C CYS A 144 0.85 -1.87 9.93
N PRO A 145 0.72 -2.07 11.23
CA PRO A 145 1.45 -1.29 12.22
C PRO A 145 2.95 -1.61 12.25
N ASN A 146 3.40 -2.64 11.54
CA ASN A 146 4.80 -3.03 11.57
C ASN A 146 5.33 -3.27 10.16
N ILE A 147 6.46 -2.64 9.88
CA ILE A 147 7.27 -2.88 8.69
C ILE A 147 8.61 -3.45 9.16
N LEU A 148 9.09 -4.48 8.51
CA LEU A 148 10.43 -5.00 8.72
C LEU A 148 11.29 -4.70 7.50
N VAL A 149 12.44 -4.08 7.71
CA VAL A 149 13.45 -3.80 6.68
C VAL A 149 14.78 -4.41 7.10
N SER A 150 15.40 -5.20 6.23
CA SER A 150 16.65 -5.91 6.52
C SER A 150 17.82 -5.31 5.76
N SER A 151 19.01 -5.24 6.43
CA SER A 151 20.23 -4.79 5.77
C SER A 151 20.83 -5.83 4.84
N ASP A 152 20.53 -7.11 5.02
CA ASP A 152 21.19 -8.22 4.34
C ASP A 152 20.20 -9.20 3.75
N PHE A 153 20.54 -9.73 2.57
CA PHE A 153 19.82 -10.87 2.01
C PHE A 153 20.11 -12.12 2.87
N PRO A 154 19.12 -12.89 3.31
CA PRO A 154 19.32 -13.95 4.29
C PRO A 154 20.10 -15.17 3.76
N ALA A 155 20.31 -15.30 2.45
CA ALA A 155 20.72 -16.55 1.83
C ALA A 155 22.23 -16.83 1.86
N SER A 156 23.11 -15.84 2.13
CA SER A 156 24.56 -16.09 2.04
C SER A 156 25.33 -15.09 2.90
N SER A 157 26.24 -15.63 3.71
CA SER A 157 27.23 -14.82 4.45
C SER A 157 28.24 -14.10 3.53
N THR A 158 28.18 -14.36 2.22
CA THR A 158 29.08 -13.81 1.19
C THR A 158 28.43 -12.68 0.39
N THR A 159 27.11 -12.47 0.51
CA THR A 159 26.41 -11.36 -0.15
C THR A 159 26.68 -10.08 0.63
N PRO A 160 27.15 -9.02 -0.03
CA PRO A 160 27.33 -7.73 0.63
C PRO A 160 25.97 -7.20 1.14
N PRO A 161 25.97 -6.43 2.23
CA PRO A 161 24.74 -5.78 2.70
C PRO A 161 24.16 -4.89 1.60
N TYR A 162 22.84 -4.75 1.59
CA TYR A 162 22.17 -3.85 0.66
C TYR A 162 22.74 -2.43 0.74
N SER A 163 22.79 -1.76 -0.40
CA SER A 163 23.15 -0.35 -0.43
C SER A 163 22.11 0.48 0.35
N PRO A 164 22.50 1.63 0.91
CA PRO A 164 21.55 2.53 1.56
C PRO A 164 20.41 2.94 0.62
N GLU A 165 20.70 3.14 -0.66
CA GLU A 165 19.73 3.47 -1.68
C GLU A 165 18.69 2.37 -1.86
N TYR A 166 19.13 1.11 -1.99
CA TYR A 166 18.20 -0.03 -2.07
C TYR A 166 17.33 -0.17 -0.81
N LEU A 167 17.90 0.07 0.38
CA LEU A 167 17.14 0.09 1.63
C LEU A 167 16.08 1.21 1.65
N GLY A 168 16.41 2.37 1.09
CA GLY A 168 15.46 3.45 0.90
C GLY A 168 14.26 3.02 0.05
N TRP A 169 14.52 2.37 -1.09
CA TRP A 169 13.44 1.88 -1.97
C TRP A 169 12.59 0.81 -1.30
N VAL A 170 13.22 -0.17 -0.65
CA VAL A 170 12.48 -1.18 0.11
C VAL A 170 11.60 -0.52 1.16
N THR A 171 12.13 0.45 1.92
CA THR A 171 11.35 1.16 2.92
C THR A 171 10.18 1.92 2.30
N LEU A 172 10.41 2.58 1.17
CA LEU A 172 9.38 3.32 0.45
C LEU A 172 8.24 2.39 0.01
N HIS A 173 8.58 1.21 -0.54
CA HIS A 173 7.62 0.18 -0.94
C HIS A 173 6.81 -0.35 0.24
N GLU A 174 7.47 -0.75 1.31
CA GLU A 174 6.80 -1.31 2.49
C GLU A 174 5.90 -0.28 3.18
N LEU A 175 6.27 1.01 3.12
CA LEU A 175 5.39 2.10 3.55
C LEU A 175 4.15 2.22 2.68
N GLY A 176 4.26 1.99 1.36
CA GLY A 176 3.10 1.90 0.48
C GLY A 176 2.12 0.82 0.95
N HIS A 177 2.62 -0.35 1.32
CA HIS A 177 1.79 -1.40 1.93
C HIS A 177 1.17 -0.94 3.24
N ALA A 178 1.94 -0.29 4.11
CA ALA A 178 1.42 0.20 5.38
C ALA A 178 0.36 1.28 5.21
N LEU A 179 0.42 2.05 4.14
CA LEU A 179 -0.60 3.05 3.78
C LEU A 179 -1.84 2.44 3.12
N GLY A 180 -1.80 1.18 2.70
CA GLY A 180 -2.96 0.46 2.18
C GLY A 180 -2.82 -0.07 0.74
N LEU A 181 -1.66 0.11 0.11
CA LEU A 181 -1.39 -0.37 -1.24
C LEU A 181 -0.93 -1.83 -1.24
N GLY A 182 -1.43 -2.62 -2.17
CA GLY A 182 -0.90 -3.93 -2.54
C GLY A 182 0.13 -3.81 -3.66
N HIS A 183 0.29 -4.87 -4.45
CA HIS A 183 1.20 -4.86 -5.59
C HIS A 183 0.48 -4.54 -6.89
N THR A 184 1.23 -4.05 -7.87
CA THR A 184 0.74 -3.90 -9.23
C THR A 184 0.56 -5.25 -9.92
N THR A 185 -0.31 -5.34 -10.91
CA THR A 185 -0.63 -6.63 -11.56
C THR A 185 0.46 -7.11 -12.51
N ASN A 186 1.22 -6.22 -13.15
CA ASN A 186 2.36 -6.56 -14.02
C ASN A 186 3.70 -6.51 -13.25
N LEU A 187 3.77 -7.21 -12.14
CA LEU A 187 4.83 -7.19 -11.12
C LEU A 187 6.26 -7.18 -11.62
N LEU A 188 6.56 -7.93 -12.68
CA LEU A 188 7.94 -8.11 -13.18
C LEU A 188 8.33 -7.10 -14.27
N GLU A 189 7.36 -6.40 -14.84
CA GLU A 189 7.55 -5.44 -15.93
C GLU A 189 7.32 -4.00 -15.48
N SER A 190 6.75 -3.82 -14.29
CA SER A 190 6.49 -2.51 -13.73
C SER A 190 7.71 -1.93 -13.03
N TYR A 191 8.07 -0.70 -13.38
CA TYR A 191 8.99 0.15 -12.61
C TYR A 191 8.27 1.02 -11.58
N ASP A 192 6.97 0.82 -11.42
CA ASP A 192 6.14 1.38 -10.38
C ASP A 192 6.65 0.97 -8.99
N LEU A 193 6.47 1.84 -7.99
CA LEU A 193 6.95 1.58 -6.63
C LEU A 193 6.40 0.27 -6.07
N MET A 194 5.13 -0.05 -6.33
CA MET A 194 4.49 -1.26 -5.84
C MET A 194 4.71 -2.49 -6.73
N GLY A 195 5.63 -2.43 -7.69
CA GLY A 195 6.12 -3.58 -8.48
C GLY A 195 7.21 -4.38 -7.78
N TYR A 196 7.65 -5.50 -8.40
CA TYR A 196 8.74 -6.36 -7.88
C TYR A 196 10.03 -6.34 -8.72
N GLY A 197 9.98 -5.82 -9.94
CA GLY A 197 11.07 -5.95 -10.92
C GLY A 197 12.22 -4.95 -10.78
N TRP A 198 12.34 -4.25 -9.69
CA TRP A 198 13.23 -3.10 -9.54
C TRP A 198 14.71 -3.30 -9.91
N PRO A 199 15.40 -4.39 -9.48
CA PRO A 199 16.83 -4.51 -9.78
C PRO A 199 17.13 -4.58 -11.28
N ASP A 200 16.20 -5.12 -12.04
CA ASP A 200 16.34 -5.35 -13.48
C ASP A 200 15.80 -4.19 -14.32
N LEU A 201 14.82 -3.45 -13.80
CA LEU A 201 14.14 -2.35 -14.49
C LEU A 201 14.67 -0.95 -14.12
N GLY A 202 15.52 -0.86 -13.11
CA GLY A 202 16.05 0.41 -12.60
C GLY A 202 15.41 0.83 -11.27
N ASN A 203 15.43 2.13 -10.97
CA ASN A 203 14.91 2.66 -9.73
C ASN A 203 13.38 2.64 -9.74
N PRO A 204 12.72 2.12 -8.69
CA PRO A 204 11.27 2.22 -8.59
C PRO A 204 10.84 3.67 -8.48
N VAL A 205 9.72 3.98 -9.09
CA VAL A 205 9.18 5.32 -9.18
C VAL A 205 7.85 5.34 -8.43
N LEU A 206 7.72 6.29 -7.50
CA LEU A 206 6.42 6.63 -6.93
C LEU A 206 5.62 7.34 -8.01
N SER A 207 4.50 6.76 -8.41
CA SER A 207 3.76 7.11 -9.61
C SER A 207 2.38 7.71 -9.29
N ASP A 208 1.72 8.20 -10.33
CA ASP A 208 0.33 8.64 -10.28
C ASP A 208 -0.60 7.49 -9.85
N CYS A 209 -0.37 6.27 -10.32
CA CYS A 209 -1.14 5.09 -9.90
C CYS A 209 -1.07 4.83 -8.39
N ASP A 210 0.13 4.99 -7.76
CA ASP A 210 0.27 4.83 -6.31
C ASP A 210 -0.59 5.84 -5.53
N ILE A 211 -0.64 7.08 -6.00
CA ILE A 211 -1.39 8.16 -5.35
C ILE A 211 -2.88 8.03 -5.59
N ASP A 212 -3.30 7.67 -6.79
CA ASP A 212 -4.70 7.38 -7.09
C ASP A 212 -5.22 6.20 -6.28
N GLY A 213 -4.38 5.15 -6.13
CA GLY A 213 -4.68 4.04 -5.24
C GLY A 213 -4.85 4.47 -3.78
N LEU A 214 -3.99 5.36 -3.28
CA LEU A 214 -4.14 5.91 -1.93
C LEU A 214 -5.38 6.80 -1.79
N ALA A 215 -5.71 7.59 -2.81
CA ALA A 215 -6.95 8.36 -2.81
C ALA A 215 -8.17 7.44 -2.69
N PHE A 216 -8.09 6.24 -3.25
CA PHE A 216 -9.14 5.22 -3.08
C PHE A 216 -9.18 4.65 -1.66
N VAL A 217 -8.00 4.41 -1.05
CA VAL A 217 -7.90 3.94 0.35
C VAL A 217 -8.48 4.98 1.32
N PHE A 218 -8.24 6.27 1.07
CA PHE A 218 -8.68 7.37 1.92
C PHE A 218 -9.90 8.12 1.35
N ALA A 219 -10.70 7.49 0.49
CA ALA A 219 -11.85 8.12 -0.15
C ALA A 219 -12.79 8.77 0.87
N TRP A 220 -13.03 8.12 2.01
CA TRP A 220 -13.83 8.65 3.09
C TRP A 220 -13.36 10.03 3.57
N ALA A 221 -12.05 10.23 3.69
CA ALA A 221 -11.48 11.51 4.11
C ALA A 221 -11.61 12.59 3.02
N LEU A 222 -11.38 12.20 1.76
CA LEU A 222 -11.54 13.08 0.60
C LEU A 222 -12.98 13.52 0.38
N GLU A 223 -13.93 12.68 0.72
CA GLU A 223 -15.37 12.95 0.66
C GLU A 223 -15.90 13.70 1.88
N GLY A 224 -15.09 13.83 2.95
CA GLY A 224 -15.52 14.41 4.23
C GLY A 224 -16.56 13.56 4.95
N SER A 225 -16.55 12.25 4.73
CA SER A 225 -17.42 11.29 5.39
C SER A 225 -16.79 10.69 6.65
N GLU A 226 -17.58 9.99 7.44
CA GLU A 226 -17.06 9.22 8.57
C GLU A 226 -16.12 8.11 8.06
N PRO A 227 -15.06 7.77 8.81
CA PRO A 227 -14.13 6.73 8.44
C PRO A 227 -14.85 5.41 8.16
N HIS A 228 -14.56 4.82 7.02
CA HIS A 228 -15.10 3.52 6.61
C HIS A 228 -14.12 2.76 5.71
N GLN A 229 -14.31 1.46 5.65
CA GLN A 229 -13.51 0.58 4.81
C GLN A 229 -13.64 0.98 3.34
N PRO A 230 -12.52 1.13 2.60
CA PRO A 230 -12.56 1.45 1.19
C PRO A 230 -13.24 0.36 0.35
N ALA A 231 -13.73 0.74 -0.82
CA ALA A 231 -14.31 -0.19 -1.77
C ALA A 231 -13.34 -1.34 -2.10
N GLN A 232 -13.87 -2.55 -2.29
CA GLN A 232 -13.07 -3.70 -2.66
C GLN A 232 -12.83 -3.71 -4.17
N GLY A 233 -11.65 -4.13 -4.56
CA GLY A 233 -11.26 -4.31 -5.95
C GLY A 233 -9.87 -3.72 -6.23
N PRO A 234 -9.18 -4.15 -7.27
CA PRO A 234 -8.00 -3.45 -7.73
C PRO A 234 -8.41 -2.08 -8.26
N TYR A 235 -7.58 -1.08 -8.03
CA TYR A 235 -7.64 0.19 -8.75
C TYR A 235 -7.03 -0.04 -10.14
N ASP A 236 -7.76 0.32 -11.20
CA ASP A 236 -7.30 0.13 -12.58
C ASP A 236 -6.57 1.39 -13.06
N CYS A 237 -5.24 1.31 -13.11
CA CYS A 237 -4.38 2.41 -13.54
C CYS A 237 -4.42 2.66 -15.06
N SER A 238 -4.95 1.72 -15.86
CA SER A 238 -5.02 1.83 -17.31
C SER A 238 -6.24 2.63 -17.81
N LEU A 239 -7.13 3.05 -16.92
CA LEU A 239 -8.34 3.80 -17.26
C LEU A 239 -8.13 5.33 -17.32
N ASP A 240 -6.88 5.81 -17.31
CA ASP A 240 -6.49 7.21 -17.33
C ASP A 240 -6.20 7.76 -18.73
#